data_2476d8cae194d7fab228f94cc5cfbcb7
#
_entry.id   2476d8cae194d7fab228f94cc5cfbcb7
#
_cell.length_a   1.000
_cell.length_b   1.000
_cell.length_c   1.000
_cell.angle_alpha   90.00
_cell.angle_beta   90.00
_cell.angle_gamma   90.00
#
_symmetry.space_group_name_H-M   'P 1'
#
loop_
_entity.id
_entity.type
_entity.pdbx_description
1 polymer ?
#
loop_
_entity_poly.entity_id
_entity_poly.type
_entity_poly.pdbx_seq_one_letter_code
_entity_poly.pdbx_strand_id
1 'polypeptide(L)'
;MSNFMVSRRFLAYHRRFSANYPANFAILFFSRNKLVTNFNKTIFVSPTNKLCGATKYTSAWNMVFQYPEARRDETVVDDYHGTKIADPYRWLEDPDSEETKAFIEAENNITRPFLDSCPVKEGIHNRLTELWNYPKYSSPFKRGDRYFFFKNTGLQNQNVLYMQKSLDAEPEIFLDPNTLSEDGTVALSGYRFTEDGLTFAYGLSASGSDWITIHLKDVVTGKDYPEVLKNVKFASMAWTKDGKGLFYSRYPEQTGKTDGSETEVNRDQKLCYHQLNTPQSEDVIVVEFPEEPLWRIGAEVSDCGRYLLVSPVRDCRDNLLFFADLRRARPAAGALPLTQIVRHFEADYEYITNNLSENSSVCIFRTNKNAPNYKLIKIDLNNPAEENWETVIPEHPTDVLDWATPVDNDKLVVHYVRDVKSVLQLHSDSGELLQVFDLDVGSIVGFSGKKQQSEMFYHFMSFLTPGIIYHVDFKGPKPYKPTVFREVEVKGFDASQYEAKQIFYSSKDGTKVPMFIVSKKGLPRDGSSFIQRSVCMYVCVYV
;
A
#
# COMPACT_ATOMS: atom_id res chain seq x y z
N MET A 1 -10.27 -18.06 21.56
CA MET A 1 -9.91 -18.37 20.15
C MET A 1 -10.23 -17.20 19.19
N SER A 2 -10.06 -15.95 19.58
CA SER A 2 -10.46 -14.80 18.75
C SER A 2 -9.38 -13.73 18.52
N ASN A 3 -8.12 -14.00 18.84
CA ASN A 3 -7.07 -12.97 18.81
C ASN A 3 -5.97 -13.15 17.73
N PHE A 4 -6.14 -14.03 16.75
CA PHE A 4 -5.11 -14.29 15.73
C PHE A 4 -5.45 -13.80 14.31
N MET A 5 -6.63 -13.21 14.09
CA MET A 5 -7.06 -12.77 12.75
C MET A 5 -6.82 -11.27 12.43
N VAL A 6 -6.42 -10.46 13.39
CA VAL A 6 -6.34 -9.00 13.22
C VAL A 6 -5.12 -8.54 12.41
N SER A 7 -4.06 -9.35 12.30
CA SER A 7 -2.79 -8.94 11.68
C SER A 7 -2.75 -8.97 10.14
N ARG A 8 -3.63 -9.73 9.48
CA ARG A 8 -3.56 -9.90 8.01
C ARG A 8 -4.31 -8.84 7.18
N ARG A 9 -5.22 -8.09 7.79
CA ARG A 9 -6.14 -7.18 7.07
C ARG A 9 -5.67 -5.72 6.98
N PHE A 10 -4.74 -5.32 7.82
CA PHE A 10 -4.16 -3.96 7.76
C PHE A 10 -3.33 -3.69 6.49
N LEU A 11 -2.78 -4.72 5.88
CA LEU A 11 -1.98 -4.63 4.65
C LEU A 11 -2.81 -4.43 3.37
N ALA A 12 -4.06 -4.89 3.34
CA ALA A 12 -4.90 -4.79 2.14
C ALA A 12 -5.44 -3.36 1.92
N TYR A 13 -5.69 -2.62 2.99
CA TYR A 13 -6.28 -1.27 2.89
C TYR A 13 -5.26 -0.19 2.46
N HIS A 14 -4.00 -0.32 2.90
CA HIS A 14 -2.93 0.57 2.43
C HIS A 14 -2.58 0.38 0.95
N ARG A 15 -2.88 -0.79 0.35
CA ARG A 15 -2.58 -1.04 -1.06
C ARG A 15 -3.51 -0.33 -2.05
N ARG A 16 -4.71 0.08 -1.66
CA ARG A 16 -5.61 0.85 -2.56
C ARG A 16 -5.11 2.25 -2.89
N PHE A 17 -4.35 2.87 -1.99
CA PHE A 17 -3.76 4.19 -2.21
C PHE A 17 -2.31 4.15 -2.65
N SER A 18 -1.64 3.00 -2.56
CA SER A 18 -0.20 2.85 -2.81
C SER A 18 0.13 1.99 -4.02
N ALA A 19 -0.66 2.03 -5.09
CA ALA A 19 -0.32 1.31 -6.33
C ALA A 19 1.06 1.68 -6.91
N ASN A 20 1.84 2.54 -6.24
CA ASN A 20 3.13 3.04 -6.70
C ASN A 20 4.18 3.28 -5.62
N TYR A 21 4.02 2.77 -4.41
CA TYR A 21 5.13 2.74 -3.47
C TYR A 21 5.79 1.37 -3.50
N PRO A 22 7.10 1.26 -3.77
CA PRO A 22 7.81 0.04 -3.45
C PRO A 22 7.71 -0.17 -1.95
N ALA A 23 7.06 -1.26 -1.54
CA ALA A 23 6.91 -1.66 -0.14
C ALA A 23 8.29 -2.07 0.41
N ASN A 24 9.09 -1.10 0.80
CA ASN A 24 10.38 -1.28 1.46
C ASN A 24 10.44 -0.52 2.78
N PHE A 25 9.36 -0.54 3.57
CA PHE A 25 9.44 -0.19 4.98
C PHE A 25 9.28 -1.46 5.81
N ALA A 26 10.41 -1.97 6.29
CA ALA A 26 10.41 -2.83 7.46
C ALA A 26 10.03 -1.96 8.67
N ILE A 27 8.74 -1.86 8.96
CA ILE A 27 8.26 -1.22 10.19
C ILE A 27 8.56 -2.17 11.34
N LEU A 28 9.57 -1.83 12.14
CA LEU A 28 9.82 -2.41 13.44
C LEU A 28 8.73 -1.95 14.42
N PHE A 29 7.64 -2.70 14.51
CA PHE A 29 6.72 -2.55 15.63
C PHE A 29 7.27 -3.27 16.85
N PHE A 30 7.73 -2.52 17.84
CA PHE A 30 7.91 -3.00 19.20
C PHE A 30 6.53 -3.14 19.87
N SER A 31 5.98 -4.35 19.85
CA SER A 31 4.87 -4.69 20.72
C SER A 31 5.36 -4.75 22.16
N ARG A 32 4.98 -3.76 22.99
CA ARG A 32 5.07 -3.88 24.45
C ARG A 32 4.01 -4.87 24.92
N ASN A 33 4.40 -6.07 25.29
CA ASN A 33 3.74 -6.81 26.35
C ASN A 33 4.69 -7.77 27.04
N LYS A 34 4.96 -7.45 28.32
CA LYS A 34 5.36 -8.29 29.45
C LYS A 34 6.26 -9.49 29.15
N LEU A 35 7.53 -9.34 29.45
CA LEU A 35 8.35 -10.43 29.96
C LEU A 35 9.20 -9.89 31.11
N VAL A 36 8.60 -9.85 32.29
CA VAL A 36 9.31 -9.93 33.56
C VAL A 36 9.27 -11.41 33.94
N THR A 37 10.41 -12.02 34.01
CA THR A 37 10.94 -12.93 35.03
C THR A 37 11.90 -13.96 34.44
N ASN A 38 13.09 -13.97 35.04
CA ASN A 38 14.04 -15.09 35.13
C ASN A 38 14.74 -15.57 33.85
N PHE A 39 15.80 -14.86 33.45
CA PHE A 39 16.94 -15.49 32.79
C PHE A 39 18.16 -15.57 33.74
N ASN A 40 18.09 -16.49 34.68
CA ASN A 40 19.26 -17.15 35.26
C ASN A 40 19.19 -18.61 34.85
N LYS A 41 19.79 -18.99 33.74
CA LYS A 41 20.29 -20.35 33.48
C LYS A 41 21.28 -20.35 32.32
N THR A 42 22.52 -20.32 32.68
CA THR A 42 23.68 -21.09 32.19
C THR A 42 23.66 -21.50 30.71
N ILE A 43 24.33 -20.74 29.88
CA ILE A 43 24.81 -21.21 28.59
C ILE A 43 26.05 -22.07 28.86
N PHE A 44 25.95 -23.39 28.66
CA PHE A 44 27.11 -24.28 28.58
C PHE A 44 27.83 -24.00 27.27
N VAL A 45 28.97 -23.29 27.34
CA VAL A 45 29.93 -23.22 26.25
C VAL A 45 30.96 -24.34 26.49
N SER A 46 31.01 -25.30 25.58
CA SER A 46 32.04 -26.31 25.52
C SER A 46 33.40 -25.66 25.28
N PRO A 47 34.45 -25.99 26.06
CA PRO A 47 35.75 -25.31 25.95
C PRO A 47 36.67 -25.99 24.94
N THR A 48 36.41 -25.89 23.64
CA THR A 48 37.42 -26.18 22.61
C THR A 48 37.01 -25.52 21.30
N ASN A 49 37.36 -24.24 21.14
CA ASN A 49 37.84 -23.72 19.86
C ASN A 49 38.42 -22.31 20.08
N LYS A 50 39.67 -22.14 19.72
CA LYS A 50 40.34 -20.86 19.71
C LYS A 50 39.65 -19.89 18.75
N LEU A 51 38.88 -18.96 19.30
CA LEU A 51 38.41 -17.79 18.58
C LEU A 51 39.53 -16.77 18.48
N CYS A 52 39.99 -16.57 17.28
CA CYS A 52 40.92 -15.49 16.94
C CYS A 52 40.16 -14.16 17.10
N GLY A 53 40.68 -13.27 17.95
CA GLY A 53 40.30 -11.86 17.98
C GLY A 53 39.07 -11.46 18.81
N ALA A 54 38.83 -12.03 19.98
CA ALA A 54 37.91 -11.45 20.95
C ALA A 54 38.51 -10.23 21.62
N THR A 55 38.39 -9.08 20.98
CA THR A 55 38.62 -7.79 21.66
C THR A 55 37.56 -7.63 22.74
N LYS A 56 38.04 -7.33 23.96
CA LYS A 56 37.20 -7.21 25.16
C LYS A 56 36.08 -6.20 25.00
N TYR A 57 34.86 -6.67 24.77
CA TYR A 57 33.60 -5.88 24.83
C TYR A 57 32.90 -6.09 26.19
N THR A 58 33.60 -6.14 27.29
CA THR A 58 33.03 -6.45 28.61
C THR A 58 32.67 -5.24 29.45
N SER A 59 32.79 -3.99 28.95
CA SER A 59 32.57 -2.81 29.80
C SER A 59 31.32 -1.97 29.51
N ALA A 60 30.56 -2.24 28.43
CA ALA A 60 29.40 -1.41 28.08
C ALA A 60 28.04 -1.88 28.68
N TRP A 61 27.98 -3.08 29.27
CA TRP A 61 26.72 -3.68 29.71
C TRP A 61 26.30 -3.37 31.16
N ASN A 62 27.10 -2.56 31.89
CA ASN A 62 26.79 -2.14 33.25
C ASN A 62 26.47 -0.64 33.37
N MET A 63 26.08 0.02 32.30
CA MET A 63 25.54 1.38 32.43
C MET A 63 24.16 1.33 33.03
N VAL A 64 23.99 1.83 34.23
CA VAL A 64 22.69 2.11 34.83
C VAL A 64 22.22 3.45 34.28
N PHE A 65 21.23 3.45 33.38
CA PHE A 65 20.64 4.69 32.89
C PHE A 65 19.64 5.23 33.93
N GLN A 66 19.79 6.49 34.26
CA GLN A 66 18.76 7.21 35.01
C GLN A 66 17.88 7.92 33.98
N TYR A 67 16.73 7.32 33.69
CA TYR A 67 15.75 7.89 32.77
C TYR A 67 15.06 9.09 33.40
N PRO A 68 14.66 10.11 32.59
CA PRO A 68 13.83 11.20 33.05
C PRO A 68 12.49 10.69 33.58
N GLU A 69 12.04 11.28 34.66
CA GLU A 69 10.71 10.97 35.19
C GLU A 69 9.64 11.74 34.43
N ALA A 70 8.72 11.00 33.80
CA ALA A 70 7.55 11.59 33.18
C ALA A 70 6.50 11.94 34.26
N ARG A 71 5.94 13.15 34.20
CA ARG A 71 4.84 13.55 35.06
C ARG A 71 3.66 12.62 34.88
N ARG A 72 3.11 12.14 35.98
CA ARG A 72 1.89 11.33 35.99
C ARG A 72 0.68 12.18 36.40
N ASP A 73 -0.33 12.22 35.55
CA ASP A 73 -1.61 12.88 35.83
C ASP A 73 -2.69 11.82 36.02
N GLU A 74 -2.95 11.45 37.26
CA GLU A 74 -3.92 10.41 37.58
C GLU A 74 -5.38 10.89 37.45
N THR A 75 -5.61 12.17 37.09
CA THR A 75 -6.96 12.72 36.92
C THR A 75 -7.54 12.42 35.53
N VAL A 76 -6.68 12.08 34.57
CA VAL A 76 -7.10 11.76 33.20
C VAL A 76 -7.57 10.31 33.13
N VAL A 77 -8.87 10.13 32.95
CA VAL A 77 -9.51 8.81 32.90
C VAL A 77 -10.56 8.79 31.81
N ASP A 78 -10.44 7.87 30.87
CA ASP A 78 -11.46 7.61 29.85
C ASP A 78 -12.44 6.54 30.31
N ASP A 79 -13.69 6.64 29.87
CA ASP A 79 -14.72 5.63 30.09
C ASP A 79 -15.04 4.93 28.78
N TYR A 80 -14.65 3.68 28.66
CA TYR A 80 -14.94 2.81 27.52
C TYR A 80 -16.05 1.81 27.88
N HIS A 81 -17.29 2.17 27.58
CA HIS A 81 -18.47 1.33 27.82
C HIS A 81 -18.62 0.92 29.30
N GLY A 82 -18.39 1.85 30.21
CA GLY A 82 -18.45 1.64 31.67
C GLY A 82 -17.16 1.12 32.30
N THR A 83 -16.11 0.89 31.50
CA THR A 83 -14.77 0.55 32.00
C THR A 83 -13.89 1.78 32.00
N LYS A 84 -13.46 2.21 33.20
CA LYS A 84 -12.58 3.36 33.35
C LYS A 84 -11.12 2.98 33.13
N ILE A 85 -10.46 3.66 32.22
CA ILE A 85 -9.05 3.46 31.86
C ILE A 85 -8.29 4.77 32.15
N ALA A 86 -7.32 4.71 33.05
CA ALA A 86 -6.46 5.85 33.35
C ALA A 86 -5.43 6.05 32.24
N ASP A 87 -5.23 7.31 31.84
CA ASP A 87 -4.21 7.71 30.87
C ASP A 87 -3.34 8.84 31.45
N PRO A 88 -2.44 8.52 32.39
CA PRO A 88 -1.68 9.51 33.12
C PRO A 88 -0.64 10.26 32.28
N TYR A 89 -0.46 9.90 31.05
CA TYR A 89 0.53 10.46 30.13
C TYR A 89 -0.11 11.10 28.90
N ARG A 90 -1.41 11.44 28.93
CA ARG A 90 -2.15 12.10 27.85
C ARG A 90 -1.46 13.38 27.37
N TRP A 91 -0.78 14.11 28.25
CA TRP A 91 -0.04 15.32 27.93
C TRP A 91 1.06 15.10 26.86
N LEU A 92 1.57 13.87 26.68
CA LEU A 92 2.52 13.52 25.62
C LEU A 92 1.91 13.49 24.21
N GLU A 93 0.59 13.53 24.08
CA GLU A 93 -0.09 13.57 22.79
C GLU A 93 0.10 14.90 22.05
N ASP A 94 0.35 16.00 22.80
CA ASP A 94 0.69 17.28 22.19
C ASP A 94 2.20 17.40 21.96
N PRO A 95 2.71 17.17 20.72
CA PRO A 95 4.13 17.23 20.40
C PRO A 95 4.70 18.65 20.46
N ASP A 96 3.83 19.68 20.44
CA ASP A 96 4.23 21.08 20.40
C ASP A 96 4.27 21.72 21.78
N SER A 97 3.74 21.05 22.80
CA SER A 97 3.83 21.56 24.17
C SER A 97 5.28 21.62 24.64
N GLU A 98 5.62 22.65 25.40
CA GLU A 98 6.97 22.82 25.96
C GLU A 98 7.36 21.67 26.91
N GLU A 99 6.38 21.09 27.61
CA GLU A 99 6.59 19.95 28.50
C GLU A 99 7.01 18.70 27.72
N THR A 100 6.31 18.40 26.61
CA THR A 100 6.64 17.26 25.75
C THR A 100 8.00 17.45 25.09
N LYS A 101 8.29 18.64 24.57
CA LYS A 101 9.60 18.96 23.98
C LYS A 101 10.74 18.79 24.99
N ALA A 102 10.56 19.32 26.22
CA ALA A 102 11.57 19.18 27.28
C ALA A 102 11.80 17.71 27.68
N PHE A 103 10.74 16.91 27.75
CA PHE A 103 10.85 15.47 28.02
C PHE A 103 11.60 14.73 26.91
N ILE A 104 11.26 15.01 25.64
CA ILE A 104 11.98 14.43 24.48
C ILE A 104 13.45 14.81 24.49
N GLU A 105 13.79 16.06 24.80
CA GLU A 105 15.17 16.52 24.90
C GLU A 105 15.91 15.79 26.02
N ALA A 106 15.31 15.64 27.20
CA ALA A 106 15.89 14.91 28.32
C ALA A 106 16.17 13.43 27.98
N GLU A 107 15.24 12.74 27.29
CA GLU A 107 15.44 11.36 26.80
C GLU A 107 16.55 11.28 25.75
N ASN A 108 16.62 12.24 24.84
CA ASN A 108 17.66 12.30 23.81
C ASN A 108 19.05 12.55 24.42
N ASN A 109 19.16 13.32 25.50
CA ASN A 109 20.42 13.59 26.21
C ASN A 109 21.03 12.32 26.83
N ILE A 110 20.23 11.27 27.06
CA ILE A 110 20.73 9.95 27.46
C ILE A 110 20.98 9.07 26.25
N THR A 111 20.03 9.03 25.32
CA THR A 111 20.05 8.10 24.19
C THR A 111 21.18 8.42 23.19
N ARG A 112 21.36 9.70 22.85
CA ARG A 112 22.35 10.12 21.84
C ARG A 112 23.78 9.76 22.22
N PRO A 113 24.30 10.15 23.42
CA PRO A 113 25.67 9.80 23.82
C PRO A 113 25.91 8.29 23.86
N PHE A 114 24.89 7.51 24.28
CA PHE A 114 25.01 6.06 24.29
C PHE A 114 25.17 5.49 22.89
N LEU A 115 24.28 5.86 21.95
CA LEU A 115 24.33 5.40 20.57
C LEU A 115 25.59 5.89 19.85
N ASP A 116 26.02 7.12 20.12
CA ASP A 116 27.20 7.73 19.50
C ASP A 116 28.51 7.11 20.00
N SER A 117 28.50 6.53 21.21
CA SER A 117 29.66 5.79 21.75
C SER A 117 29.87 4.42 21.07
N CYS A 118 28.92 3.95 20.25
CA CYS A 118 29.06 2.66 19.58
C CYS A 118 30.12 2.71 18.46
N PRO A 119 31.25 2.01 18.57
CA PRO A 119 32.35 2.14 17.62
C PRO A 119 32.05 1.62 16.22
N VAL A 120 30.94 0.86 16.04
CA VAL A 120 30.55 0.31 14.75
C VAL A 120 29.37 1.06 14.11
N LYS A 121 28.80 2.06 14.79
CA LYS A 121 27.62 2.81 14.33
C LYS A 121 27.84 3.40 12.94
N GLU A 122 28.94 4.13 12.76
CA GLU A 122 29.25 4.77 11.48
C GLU A 122 29.50 3.74 10.37
N GLY A 123 30.23 2.65 10.69
CA GLY A 123 30.45 1.57 9.73
C GLY A 123 29.16 0.90 9.27
N ILE A 124 28.20 0.67 10.19
CA ILE A 124 26.87 0.13 9.87
C ILE A 124 26.10 1.14 9.00
N HIS A 125 26.07 2.41 9.39
CA HIS A 125 25.38 3.46 8.63
C HIS A 125 25.91 3.57 7.20
N ASN A 126 27.24 3.63 7.02
CA ASN A 126 27.86 3.74 5.72
C ASN A 126 27.58 2.49 4.86
N ARG A 127 27.61 1.29 5.46
CA ARG A 127 27.32 0.05 4.74
C ARG A 127 25.84 -0.03 4.33
N LEU A 128 24.91 0.37 5.19
CA LEU A 128 23.49 0.42 4.83
C LEU A 128 23.23 1.44 3.72
N THR A 129 23.86 2.61 3.78
CA THR A 129 23.76 3.64 2.73
C THR A 129 24.29 3.12 1.40
N GLU A 130 25.45 2.46 1.40
CA GLU A 130 26.02 1.83 0.19
C GLU A 130 25.07 0.78 -0.40
N LEU A 131 24.55 -0.12 0.43
CA LEU A 131 23.63 -1.17 0.02
C LEU A 131 22.30 -0.62 -0.50
N TRP A 132 21.82 0.49 0.06
CA TRP A 132 20.57 1.12 -0.35
C TRP A 132 20.70 1.98 -1.61
N ASN A 133 21.94 2.39 -1.95
CA ASN A 133 22.22 3.28 -3.07
C ASN A 133 22.26 2.53 -4.40
N TYR A 134 21.10 2.04 -4.84
CA TYR A 134 20.89 1.47 -6.16
C TYR A 134 19.62 2.07 -6.81
N PRO A 135 19.54 2.13 -8.14
CA PRO A 135 18.38 2.69 -8.82
C PRO A 135 17.13 1.80 -8.62
N LYS A 136 16.02 2.42 -8.28
CA LYS A 136 14.73 1.77 -8.06
C LYS A 136 13.74 2.24 -9.13
N TYR A 137 12.90 1.34 -9.62
CA TYR A 137 11.94 1.61 -10.68
C TYR A 137 10.59 0.99 -10.35
N SER A 138 9.50 1.66 -10.73
CA SER A 138 8.19 1.03 -10.81
C SER A 138 7.98 0.37 -12.18
N SER A 139 6.98 -0.49 -12.29
CA SER A 139 6.46 -0.90 -13.59
C SER A 139 6.04 0.32 -14.41
N PRO A 140 6.35 0.39 -15.72
CA PRO A 140 5.79 1.40 -16.59
C PRO A 140 4.27 1.24 -16.68
N PHE A 141 3.56 2.36 -16.80
CA PHE A 141 2.13 2.36 -17.02
C PHE A 141 1.75 3.36 -18.10
N LYS A 142 0.86 2.95 -18.99
CA LYS A 142 0.42 3.75 -20.12
C LYS A 142 -0.78 4.62 -19.77
N ARG A 143 -0.76 5.89 -20.18
CA ARG A 143 -1.88 6.83 -20.10
C ARG A 143 -1.95 7.63 -21.40
N GLY A 144 -3.10 7.58 -22.07
CA GLY A 144 -3.18 8.08 -23.43
C GLY A 144 -2.16 7.38 -24.33
N ASP A 145 -1.34 8.18 -25.00
CA ASP A 145 -0.26 7.75 -25.90
C ASP A 145 1.14 7.70 -25.25
N ARG A 146 1.23 7.95 -23.91
CA ARG A 146 2.49 8.04 -23.18
C ARG A 146 2.62 6.97 -22.12
N TYR A 147 3.89 6.65 -21.80
CA TYR A 147 4.27 5.79 -20.68
C TYR A 147 4.81 6.65 -19.54
N PHE A 148 4.49 6.25 -18.33
CA PHE A 148 4.97 6.85 -17.09
C PHE A 148 5.58 5.78 -16.20
N PHE A 149 6.58 6.15 -15.40
CA PHE A 149 7.14 5.28 -14.38
C PHE A 149 7.82 6.09 -13.28
N PHE A 150 7.86 5.54 -12.10
CA PHE A 150 8.63 6.12 -11.00
C PHE A 150 10.06 5.61 -11.04
N LYS A 151 10.99 6.52 -10.75
CA LYS A 151 12.41 6.21 -10.61
C LYS A 151 12.98 6.95 -9.41
N ASN A 152 13.84 6.25 -8.66
CA ASN A 152 14.70 6.83 -7.64
C ASN A 152 16.13 6.46 -8.03
N THR A 153 17.05 7.41 -8.06
CA THR A 153 18.45 7.16 -8.45
C THR A 153 19.25 6.44 -7.39
N GLY A 154 18.72 6.33 -6.17
CA GLY A 154 19.30 5.59 -5.05
C GLY A 154 18.94 6.19 -3.70
N LEU A 155 19.33 7.42 -3.42
CA LEU A 155 19.21 8.09 -2.13
C LEU A 155 18.29 9.32 -2.14
N GLN A 156 17.52 9.54 -3.21
CA GLN A 156 16.53 10.61 -3.23
C GLN A 156 15.44 10.35 -2.18
N ASN A 157 14.97 11.40 -1.50
CA ASN A 157 13.91 11.28 -0.49
C ASN A 157 12.61 10.77 -1.12
N GLN A 158 12.28 11.30 -2.30
CA GLN A 158 11.05 10.97 -3.04
C GLN A 158 11.37 10.33 -4.39
N ASN A 159 10.46 9.45 -4.84
CA ASN A 159 10.50 8.92 -6.19
C ASN A 159 10.07 10.01 -7.19
N VAL A 160 10.78 10.08 -8.29
CA VAL A 160 10.49 11.02 -9.39
C VAL A 160 9.62 10.35 -10.43
N LEU A 161 8.56 10.99 -10.87
CA LEU A 161 7.70 10.51 -11.95
C LEU A 161 8.27 10.96 -13.29
N TYR A 162 8.62 9.99 -14.14
CA TYR A 162 9.10 10.18 -15.50
C TYR A 162 8.00 9.90 -16.51
N MET A 163 8.10 10.53 -17.66
CA MET A 163 7.25 10.34 -18.83
C MET A 163 8.09 10.02 -20.06
N GLN A 164 7.58 9.16 -20.95
CA GLN A 164 8.21 8.86 -22.25
C GLN A 164 7.15 8.56 -23.32
N LYS A 165 7.46 8.86 -24.58
CA LYS A 165 6.55 8.68 -25.71
C LYS A 165 6.41 7.22 -26.15
N SER A 166 7.43 6.42 -25.94
CA SER A 166 7.45 4.98 -26.15
C SER A 166 8.36 4.32 -25.14
N LEU A 167 8.33 2.99 -25.02
CA LEU A 167 9.18 2.26 -24.07
C LEU A 167 10.68 2.41 -24.37
N ASP A 168 11.05 2.71 -25.62
CA ASP A 168 12.43 2.90 -26.06
C ASP A 168 12.85 4.38 -26.16
N ALA A 169 11.90 5.32 -25.92
CA ALA A 169 12.22 6.76 -25.95
C ALA A 169 12.95 7.19 -24.69
N GLU A 170 13.79 8.21 -24.80
CA GLU A 170 14.42 8.82 -23.63
C GLU A 170 13.36 9.39 -22.68
N PRO A 171 13.40 9.05 -21.39
CA PRO A 171 12.44 9.55 -20.43
C PRO A 171 12.77 10.98 -19.99
N GLU A 172 11.74 11.77 -19.82
CA GLU A 172 11.80 13.12 -19.26
C GLU A 172 11.13 13.18 -17.89
N ILE A 173 11.61 14.10 -17.03
CA ILE A 173 11.00 14.32 -15.71
C ILE A 173 9.63 14.97 -15.91
N PHE A 174 8.58 14.32 -15.41
CA PHE A 174 7.22 14.84 -15.44
C PHE A 174 6.83 15.53 -14.11
N LEU A 175 7.19 14.90 -12.96
CA LEU A 175 7.01 15.46 -11.63
C LEU A 175 8.14 15.00 -10.71
N ASP A 176 8.87 15.96 -10.13
CA ASP A 176 9.90 15.71 -9.13
C ASP A 176 9.48 16.28 -7.76
N PRO A 177 8.94 15.45 -6.85
CA PRO A 177 8.55 15.94 -5.53
C PRO A 177 9.73 16.45 -4.68
N ASN A 178 10.98 16.02 -4.97
CA ASN A 178 12.16 16.49 -4.23
C ASN A 178 12.44 17.98 -4.43
N THR A 179 11.84 18.61 -5.45
CA THR A 179 11.98 20.05 -5.73
C THR A 179 10.89 20.91 -5.11
N LEU A 180 9.89 20.29 -4.44
CA LEU A 180 8.70 20.99 -3.93
C LEU A 180 8.88 21.50 -2.51
N SER A 181 9.92 21.06 -1.77
CA SER A 181 10.29 21.57 -0.46
C SER A 181 11.81 21.51 -0.27
N GLU A 182 12.35 22.40 0.57
CA GLU A 182 13.80 22.47 0.83
C GLU A 182 14.31 21.21 1.56
N ASP A 183 13.47 20.63 2.43
CA ASP A 183 13.81 19.45 3.22
C ASP A 183 13.45 18.12 2.54
N GLY A 184 12.80 18.16 1.37
CA GLY A 184 12.39 16.98 0.61
C GLY A 184 11.28 16.16 1.30
N THR A 185 10.51 16.75 2.23
CA THR A 185 9.43 16.05 2.94
C THR A 185 8.09 16.11 2.24
N VAL A 186 7.94 16.92 1.17
CA VAL A 186 6.73 16.89 0.35
C VAL A 186 6.73 15.64 -0.51
N ALA A 187 5.67 14.85 -0.39
CA ALA A 187 5.50 13.56 -1.05
C ALA A 187 4.25 13.54 -1.95
N LEU A 188 4.32 12.79 -3.04
CA LEU A 188 3.16 12.46 -3.87
C LEU A 188 2.30 11.43 -3.14
N SER A 189 1.06 11.80 -2.82
CA SER A 189 0.08 10.96 -2.13
C SER A 189 -1.19 10.79 -2.98
N GLY A 190 -1.19 9.77 -3.82
CA GLY A 190 -2.29 9.48 -4.73
C GLY A 190 -2.28 10.33 -6.00
N TYR A 191 -2.73 9.75 -7.09
CA TYR A 191 -2.88 10.43 -8.37
C TYR A 191 -3.86 9.72 -9.30
N ARG A 192 -4.41 10.45 -10.25
CA ARG A 192 -5.27 9.93 -11.33
C ARG A 192 -5.08 10.72 -12.61
N PHE A 193 -5.02 10.01 -13.72
CA PHE A 193 -5.07 10.60 -15.06
C PHE A 193 -6.50 10.53 -15.59
N THR A 194 -6.87 11.50 -16.42
CA THR A 194 -8.05 11.36 -17.29
C THR A 194 -7.89 10.15 -18.21
N GLU A 195 -8.98 9.67 -18.79
CA GLU A 195 -8.94 8.47 -19.64
C GLU A 195 -8.09 8.67 -20.89
N ASP A 196 -8.13 9.88 -21.47
CA ASP A 196 -7.29 10.29 -22.59
C ASP A 196 -5.82 10.53 -22.22
N GLY A 197 -5.51 10.58 -20.92
CA GLY A 197 -4.17 10.80 -20.39
C GLY A 197 -3.68 12.25 -20.50
N LEU A 198 -4.57 13.23 -20.76
CA LEU A 198 -4.19 14.62 -20.98
C LEU A 198 -4.16 15.46 -19.71
N THR A 199 -4.89 15.08 -18.67
CA THR A 199 -4.89 15.76 -17.37
C THR A 199 -4.49 14.82 -16.25
N PHE A 200 -3.64 15.30 -15.35
CA PHE A 200 -3.10 14.57 -14.21
C PHE A 200 -3.54 15.25 -12.92
N ALA A 201 -4.37 14.58 -12.12
CA ALA A 201 -4.69 14.99 -10.75
C ALA A 201 -3.74 14.30 -9.79
N TYR A 202 -3.13 15.04 -8.87
CA TYR A 202 -2.16 14.50 -7.93
C TYR A 202 -2.25 15.16 -6.57
N GLY A 203 -2.19 14.35 -5.52
CA GLY A 203 -2.17 14.80 -4.14
C GLY A 203 -0.75 15.03 -3.64
N LEU A 204 -0.51 16.12 -2.93
CA LEU A 204 0.73 16.39 -2.23
C LEU A 204 0.49 16.36 -0.72
N SER A 205 1.31 15.61 -0.01
CA SER A 205 1.37 15.53 1.44
C SER A 205 2.65 16.20 1.93
N ALA A 206 2.56 16.96 3.00
CA ALA A 206 3.72 17.59 3.65
C ALA A 206 4.08 16.85 4.94
N SER A 207 5.39 16.61 5.15
CA SER A 207 5.94 16.07 6.40
C SER A 207 5.28 14.79 6.92
N GLY A 208 4.76 13.94 6.01
CA GLY A 208 4.11 12.67 6.35
C GLY A 208 2.67 12.80 6.85
N SER A 209 2.05 13.98 6.75
CA SER A 209 0.63 14.17 7.07
C SER A 209 -0.27 13.32 6.17
N ASP A 210 -1.40 12.87 6.72
CA ASP A 210 -2.49 12.26 5.93
C ASP A 210 -3.32 13.30 5.17
N TRP A 211 -3.20 14.59 5.55
CA TRP A 211 -3.80 15.68 4.80
C TRP A 211 -3.03 15.92 3.50
N ILE A 212 -3.78 16.05 2.42
CA ILE A 212 -3.23 16.32 1.10
C ILE A 212 -3.91 17.53 0.46
N THR A 213 -3.19 18.16 -0.45
CA THR A 213 -3.78 19.08 -1.42
C THR A 213 -3.75 18.43 -2.78
N ILE A 214 -4.86 18.49 -3.52
CA ILE A 214 -4.91 17.97 -4.89
C ILE A 214 -4.59 19.12 -5.85
N HIS A 215 -3.63 18.86 -6.73
CA HIS A 215 -3.24 19.73 -7.83
C HIS A 215 -3.61 19.06 -9.16
N LEU A 216 -3.82 19.86 -10.17
CA LEU A 216 -4.11 19.40 -11.53
C LEU A 216 -2.99 19.86 -12.46
N LYS A 217 -2.56 19.01 -13.40
CA LYS A 217 -1.48 19.31 -14.35
C LYS A 217 -1.88 18.89 -15.76
N ASP A 218 -1.65 19.78 -16.73
CA ASP A 218 -1.75 19.46 -18.14
C ASP A 218 -0.54 18.60 -18.55
N VAL A 219 -0.79 17.43 -19.10
CA VAL A 219 0.24 16.44 -19.42
C VAL A 219 1.07 16.87 -20.63
N VAL A 220 0.49 17.62 -21.56
CA VAL A 220 1.17 18.02 -22.80
C VAL A 220 2.12 19.17 -22.54
N THR A 221 1.67 20.16 -21.79
CA THR A 221 2.46 21.37 -21.51
C THR A 221 3.31 21.25 -20.25
N GLY A 222 3.00 20.30 -19.37
CA GLY A 222 3.63 20.14 -18.06
C GLY A 222 3.28 21.24 -17.06
N LYS A 223 2.31 22.12 -17.37
CA LYS A 223 1.90 23.21 -16.51
C LYS A 223 0.78 22.81 -15.56
N ASP A 224 0.85 23.30 -14.33
CA ASP A 224 -0.24 23.15 -13.38
C ASP A 224 -1.40 24.08 -13.73
N TYR A 225 -2.61 23.58 -13.51
CA TYR A 225 -3.81 24.39 -13.48
C TYR A 225 -3.81 25.26 -12.22
N PRO A 226 -4.51 26.41 -12.22
CA PRO A 226 -4.51 27.31 -11.06
C PRO A 226 -5.30 26.78 -9.85
N GLU A 227 -6.23 25.84 -10.08
CA GLU A 227 -7.05 25.28 -9.02
C GLU A 227 -6.28 24.32 -8.12
N VAL A 228 -6.54 24.44 -6.80
CA VAL A 228 -5.99 23.57 -5.75
C VAL A 228 -7.12 23.13 -4.83
N LEU A 229 -7.30 21.83 -4.68
CA LEU A 229 -8.36 21.27 -3.85
C LEU A 229 -7.79 20.93 -2.47
N LYS A 230 -8.37 21.53 -1.43
CA LYS A 230 -7.93 21.45 -0.03
C LYS A 230 -8.88 20.63 0.83
N ASN A 231 -8.50 20.42 2.09
CA ASN A 231 -9.26 19.68 3.11
C ASN A 231 -9.47 18.21 2.71
N VAL A 232 -8.49 17.62 2.06
CA VAL A 232 -8.53 16.27 1.54
C VAL A 232 -7.73 15.34 2.45
N LYS A 233 -8.36 14.25 2.93
CA LYS A 233 -7.74 13.24 3.77
C LYS A 233 -8.46 11.91 3.55
N PHE A 234 -7.73 10.81 3.41
CA PHE A 234 -8.29 9.48 3.15
C PHE A 234 -9.29 9.45 1.98
N ALA A 235 -8.98 10.14 0.90
CA ALA A 235 -9.88 10.41 -0.20
C ALA A 235 -9.63 9.52 -1.42
N SER A 236 -10.70 9.24 -2.16
CA SER A 236 -10.62 8.75 -3.54
C SER A 236 -10.60 9.92 -4.51
N MET A 237 -10.05 9.69 -5.70
CA MET A 237 -10.12 10.58 -6.86
C MET A 237 -10.62 9.77 -8.05
N ALA A 238 -11.66 10.25 -8.73
CA ALA A 238 -12.21 9.57 -9.91
C ALA A 238 -12.64 10.59 -10.96
N TRP A 239 -12.02 10.54 -12.15
CA TRP A 239 -12.39 11.37 -13.28
C TRP A 239 -13.70 10.90 -13.91
N THR A 240 -14.50 11.85 -14.38
CA THR A 240 -15.54 11.53 -15.36
C THR A 240 -14.91 11.00 -16.65
N LYS A 241 -15.62 10.17 -17.39
CA LYS A 241 -15.11 9.54 -18.63
C LYS A 241 -14.69 10.56 -19.68
N ASP A 242 -15.34 11.73 -19.72
CA ASP A 242 -15.06 12.83 -20.62
C ASP A 242 -13.92 13.75 -20.12
N GLY A 243 -13.33 13.46 -18.95
CA GLY A 243 -12.22 14.21 -18.35
C GLY A 243 -12.56 15.63 -17.91
N LYS A 244 -13.85 16.03 -17.89
CA LYS A 244 -14.25 17.41 -17.56
C LYS A 244 -14.44 17.66 -16.07
N GLY A 245 -14.52 16.62 -15.25
CA GLY A 245 -14.69 16.78 -13.82
C GLY A 245 -14.10 15.63 -13.03
N LEU A 246 -13.77 15.94 -11.80
CA LEU A 246 -13.14 15.05 -10.83
C LEU A 246 -14.05 14.87 -9.62
N PHE A 247 -14.42 13.64 -9.31
CA PHE A 247 -14.96 13.29 -8.01
C PHE A 247 -13.84 13.12 -7.00
N TYR A 248 -13.97 13.75 -5.83
CA TYR A 248 -13.01 13.60 -4.75
C TYR A 248 -13.69 13.79 -3.39
N SER A 249 -13.18 13.12 -2.36
CA SER A 249 -13.73 13.23 -1.02
C SER A 249 -12.96 14.27 -0.22
N ARG A 250 -13.68 15.15 0.50
CA ARG A 250 -13.08 16.13 1.38
C ARG A 250 -13.82 16.26 2.69
N TYR A 251 -13.15 16.78 3.69
CA TYR A 251 -13.74 17.17 4.96
C TYR A 251 -14.16 18.64 4.95
N PRO A 252 -15.04 19.06 5.88
CA PRO A 252 -15.28 20.48 6.15
C PRO A 252 -13.98 21.20 6.50
N GLU A 253 -14.01 22.53 6.47
CA GLU A 253 -12.87 23.33 6.89
C GLU A 253 -12.52 23.03 8.36
N GLN A 254 -11.25 22.78 8.62
CA GLN A 254 -10.77 22.43 9.94
C GLN A 254 -10.40 23.70 10.71
N THR A 255 -10.83 23.75 11.98
CA THR A 255 -10.49 24.86 12.90
C THR A 255 -9.20 24.60 13.68
N GLY A 256 -8.70 23.38 13.66
CA GLY A 256 -7.48 22.92 14.34
C GLY A 256 -6.29 22.77 13.41
N LYS A 257 -5.26 22.06 13.89
CA LYS A 257 -4.09 21.69 13.09
C LYS A 257 -4.47 20.71 11.97
N THR A 258 -3.77 20.81 10.84
CA THR A 258 -3.88 19.88 9.70
C THR A 258 -2.51 19.46 9.20
N ASP A 259 -1.53 19.39 10.11
CA ASP A 259 -0.14 19.05 9.82
C ASP A 259 0.18 17.56 10.06
N GLY A 260 -0.78 16.77 10.53
CA GLY A 260 -0.63 15.36 10.85
C GLY A 260 -0.30 15.09 12.32
N SER A 261 -0.17 16.13 13.15
CA SER A 261 0.02 16.00 14.60
C SER A 261 -1.29 16.00 15.40
N GLU A 262 -2.41 16.25 14.71
CA GLU A 262 -3.73 16.26 15.35
C GLU A 262 -4.18 14.84 15.75
N THR A 263 -4.81 14.72 16.92
CA THR A 263 -5.40 13.48 17.46
C THR A 263 -6.93 13.44 17.38
N GLU A 264 -7.54 14.51 16.88
CA GLU A 264 -8.99 14.65 16.78
C GLU A 264 -9.59 13.78 15.70
N VAL A 265 -10.82 13.35 15.94
CA VAL A 265 -11.58 12.52 15.02
C VAL A 265 -12.09 13.34 13.83
N ASN A 266 -11.72 12.96 12.62
CA ASN A 266 -12.25 13.60 11.41
C ASN A 266 -13.72 13.19 11.18
N ARG A 267 -14.59 14.17 10.89
CA ARG A 267 -16.03 13.99 10.75
C ARG A 267 -16.56 14.63 9.47
N ASP A 268 -17.72 14.13 9.02
CA ASP A 268 -18.54 14.74 7.97
C ASP A 268 -17.84 14.81 6.61
N GLN A 269 -17.14 13.72 6.24
CA GLN A 269 -16.54 13.62 4.92
C GLN A 269 -17.63 13.64 3.84
N LYS A 270 -17.40 14.41 2.77
CA LYS A 270 -18.33 14.59 1.66
C LYS A 270 -17.65 14.22 0.36
N LEU A 271 -18.39 13.61 -0.57
CA LEU A 271 -17.95 13.43 -1.94
C LEU A 271 -18.36 14.67 -2.73
N CYS A 272 -17.39 15.33 -3.33
CA CYS A 272 -17.56 16.51 -4.15
C CYS A 272 -17.29 16.20 -5.62
N TYR A 273 -17.91 16.99 -6.49
CA TYR A 273 -17.61 17.06 -7.91
C TYR A 273 -16.97 18.42 -8.20
N HIS A 274 -15.75 18.38 -8.69
CA HIS A 274 -15.01 19.52 -9.16
C HIS A 274 -15.04 19.57 -10.69
N GLN A 275 -15.48 20.68 -11.26
CA GLN A 275 -15.43 20.92 -12.70
C GLN A 275 -14.08 21.54 -13.06
N LEU A 276 -13.38 20.95 -14.01
CA LEU A 276 -12.09 21.46 -14.46
C LEU A 276 -12.20 22.93 -14.93
N ASN A 277 -11.20 23.75 -14.57
CA ASN A 277 -11.13 25.20 -14.80
C ASN A 277 -12.14 26.03 -13.98
N THR A 278 -12.59 25.53 -12.83
CA THR A 278 -13.35 26.33 -11.87
C THR A 278 -12.66 26.34 -10.49
N PRO A 279 -12.90 27.36 -9.66
CA PRO A 279 -12.36 27.36 -8.30
C PRO A 279 -13.07 26.33 -7.42
N GLN A 280 -12.37 25.79 -6.39
CA GLN A 280 -12.94 24.83 -5.43
C GLN A 280 -14.23 25.33 -4.72
N SER A 281 -14.42 26.65 -4.63
CA SER A 281 -15.63 27.24 -4.04
C SER A 281 -16.91 26.96 -4.85
N GLU A 282 -16.77 26.57 -6.12
CA GLU A 282 -17.87 26.18 -6.99
C GLU A 282 -18.14 24.67 -6.99
N ASP A 283 -17.36 23.90 -6.21
CA ASP A 283 -17.52 22.46 -6.13
C ASP A 283 -18.88 22.06 -5.55
N VAL A 284 -19.46 21.06 -6.18
CA VAL A 284 -20.78 20.56 -5.81
C VAL A 284 -20.66 19.34 -4.92
N ILE A 285 -21.32 19.36 -3.75
CA ILE A 285 -21.48 18.17 -2.92
C ILE A 285 -22.45 17.22 -3.62
N VAL A 286 -21.96 16.05 -4.04
CA VAL A 286 -22.76 15.06 -4.76
C VAL A 286 -23.22 13.90 -3.90
N VAL A 287 -22.49 13.57 -2.82
CA VAL A 287 -22.88 12.55 -1.83
C VAL A 287 -22.44 12.97 -0.44
N GLU A 288 -23.34 12.86 0.51
CA GLU A 288 -23.05 13.00 1.95
C GLU A 288 -23.96 12.08 2.76
N PHE A 289 -23.53 11.76 4.00
CA PHE A 289 -24.28 10.94 4.95
C PHE A 289 -24.31 11.66 6.31
N PRO A 290 -25.17 12.67 6.51
CA PRO A 290 -25.18 13.51 7.72
C PRO A 290 -25.45 12.74 9.02
N GLU A 291 -26.22 11.66 8.94
CA GLU A 291 -26.54 10.78 10.09
C GLU A 291 -25.34 9.90 10.50
N GLU A 292 -24.31 9.83 9.65
CA GLU A 292 -23.16 8.94 9.83
C GLU A 292 -21.84 9.72 9.70
N PRO A 293 -21.55 10.62 10.63
CA PRO A 293 -20.45 11.60 10.50
C PRO A 293 -19.06 10.96 10.45
N LEU A 294 -18.92 9.69 10.87
CA LEU A 294 -17.65 8.97 10.89
C LEU A 294 -17.39 8.16 9.61
N TRP A 295 -18.35 8.08 8.70
CA TRP A 295 -18.14 7.35 7.46
C TRP A 295 -17.17 8.10 6.54
N ARG A 296 -16.30 7.32 5.89
CA ARG A 296 -15.47 7.80 4.79
C ARG A 296 -16.07 7.33 3.48
N ILE A 297 -16.02 8.18 2.46
CA ILE A 297 -16.71 7.94 1.21
C ILE A 297 -15.69 7.67 0.11
N GLY A 298 -15.58 6.40 -0.31
CA GLY A 298 -14.86 6.02 -1.53
C GLY A 298 -15.75 6.20 -2.76
N ALA A 299 -15.16 6.58 -3.89
CA ALA A 299 -15.88 6.66 -5.15
C ALA A 299 -15.00 6.26 -6.34
N GLU A 300 -15.62 5.61 -7.33
CA GLU A 300 -14.99 5.18 -8.57
C GLU A 300 -15.96 5.28 -9.74
N VAL A 301 -15.48 5.76 -10.90
CA VAL A 301 -16.27 5.78 -12.12
C VAL A 301 -16.02 4.47 -12.88
N SER A 302 -17.08 3.80 -13.27
CA SER A 302 -17.02 2.53 -14.02
C SER A 302 -16.28 2.69 -15.35
N ASP A 303 -15.71 1.61 -15.89
CA ASP A 303 -14.95 1.62 -17.15
C ASP A 303 -15.74 2.16 -18.33
N CYS A 304 -17.06 1.93 -18.37
CA CYS A 304 -17.93 2.52 -19.38
C CYS A 304 -18.21 4.02 -19.18
N GLY A 305 -17.90 4.58 -18.00
CA GLY A 305 -18.16 5.98 -17.64
C GLY A 305 -19.60 6.29 -17.21
N ARG A 306 -20.48 5.30 -17.23
CA ARG A 306 -21.90 5.50 -16.93
C ARG A 306 -22.21 5.58 -15.44
N TYR A 307 -21.53 4.81 -14.63
CA TYR A 307 -21.86 4.66 -13.23
C TYR A 307 -20.78 5.27 -12.33
N LEU A 308 -21.22 6.02 -11.33
CA LEU A 308 -20.43 6.34 -10.16
C LEU A 308 -20.74 5.30 -9.09
N LEU A 309 -19.76 4.49 -8.74
CA LEU A 309 -19.83 3.54 -7.64
C LEU A 309 -19.37 4.24 -6.38
N VAL A 310 -20.14 4.16 -5.31
CA VAL A 310 -19.86 4.83 -4.04
C VAL A 310 -19.79 3.78 -2.95
N SER A 311 -18.66 3.76 -2.24
CA SER A 311 -18.34 2.76 -1.22
C SER A 311 -18.06 3.42 0.13
N PRO A 312 -19.09 3.71 0.95
CA PRO A 312 -18.88 4.18 2.31
C PRO A 312 -18.22 3.09 3.17
N VAL A 313 -17.28 3.52 4.02
CA VAL A 313 -16.61 2.67 5.01
C VAL A 313 -16.72 3.31 6.38
N ARG A 314 -17.01 2.51 7.40
CA ARG A 314 -17.08 2.92 8.79
C ARG A 314 -15.77 2.65 9.53
N ASP A 315 -15.13 1.58 9.17
CA ASP A 315 -13.85 1.12 9.70
C ASP A 315 -12.89 0.72 8.56
N CYS A 316 -12.00 -0.22 8.78
CA CYS A 316 -10.99 -0.64 7.81
C CYS A 316 -11.34 -1.97 7.10
N ARG A 317 -12.54 -2.54 7.31
CA ARG A 317 -12.83 -3.91 6.86
C ARG A 317 -13.83 -4.00 5.75
N ASP A 318 -15.03 -3.51 6.03
CA ASP A 318 -16.22 -3.79 5.27
C ASP A 318 -16.75 -2.46 4.69
N ASN A 319 -17.43 -2.51 3.58
CA ASN A 319 -18.03 -1.34 2.97
C ASN A 319 -19.48 -1.59 2.60
N LEU A 320 -20.26 -0.51 2.55
CA LEU A 320 -21.51 -0.49 1.81
C LEU A 320 -21.20 -0.26 0.34
N LEU A 321 -22.19 -0.52 -0.51
CA LEU A 321 -22.07 -0.25 -1.93
C LEU A 321 -23.33 0.43 -2.46
N PHE A 322 -23.13 1.56 -3.12
CA PHE A 322 -24.16 2.32 -3.83
C PHE A 322 -23.68 2.62 -5.25
N PHE A 323 -24.62 2.99 -6.11
CA PHE A 323 -24.27 3.57 -7.41
C PHE A 323 -25.21 4.70 -7.80
N ALA A 324 -24.71 5.60 -8.66
CA ALA A 324 -25.50 6.58 -9.41
C ALA A 324 -25.31 6.38 -10.92
N ASP A 325 -26.39 6.49 -11.70
CA ASP A 325 -26.32 6.50 -13.17
C ASP A 325 -26.07 7.94 -13.67
N LEU A 326 -24.85 8.24 -14.07
CA LEU A 326 -24.40 9.58 -14.51
C LEU A 326 -25.09 10.07 -15.81
N ARG A 327 -25.77 9.20 -16.54
CA ARG A 327 -26.61 9.61 -17.69
C ARG A 327 -27.94 10.20 -17.24
N ARG A 328 -28.42 9.81 -16.05
CA ARG A 328 -29.71 10.25 -15.49
C ARG A 328 -29.58 11.46 -14.58
N ALA A 329 -28.38 11.69 -14.03
CA ALA A 329 -28.11 12.78 -13.11
C ALA A 329 -26.76 13.44 -13.46
N ARG A 330 -26.77 14.78 -13.53
CA ARG A 330 -25.56 15.56 -13.81
C ARG A 330 -24.89 15.92 -12.50
N PRO A 331 -23.63 15.56 -12.27
CA PRO A 331 -22.93 15.88 -11.02
C PRO A 331 -22.89 17.38 -10.70
N ALA A 332 -22.77 18.22 -11.71
CA ALA A 332 -22.77 19.68 -11.54
C ALA A 332 -24.13 20.27 -11.10
N ALA A 333 -25.20 19.48 -11.08
CA ALA A 333 -26.53 19.96 -10.69
C ALA A 333 -26.86 19.75 -9.20
N GLY A 334 -26.03 19.03 -8.45
CA GLY A 334 -26.24 18.76 -7.02
C GLY A 334 -26.14 17.28 -6.64
N ALA A 335 -26.77 16.93 -5.54
CA ALA A 335 -26.77 15.59 -4.99
C ALA A 335 -27.21 14.52 -6.00
N LEU A 336 -26.47 13.44 -6.09
CA LEU A 336 -26.76 12.34 -7.00
C LEU A 336 -27.77 11.37 -6.36
N PRO A 337 -28.76 10.89 -7.13
CA PRO A 337 -29.67 9.85 -6.66
C PRO A 337 -28.92 8.52 -6.56
N LEU A 338 -28.72 8.05 -5.34
CA LEU A 338 -28.01 6.79 -5.06
C LEU A 338 -29.00 5.62 -5.01
N THR A 339 -28.62 4.53 -5.68
CA THR A 339 -29.25 3.21 -5.51
C THR A 339 -28.33 2.38 -4.63
N GLN A 340 -28.85 1.85 -3.53
CA GLN A 340 -28.10 1.01 -2.59
C GLN A 340 -28.11 -0.44 -3.06
N ILE A 341 -26.92 -1.05 -3.15
CA ILE A 341 -26.72 -2.47 -3.49
C ILE A 341 -26.47 -3.26 -2.19
N VAL A 342 -25.47 -2.83 -1.40
CA VAL A 342 -25.09 -3.48 -0.14
C VAL A 342 -25.53 -2.61 1.02
N ARG A 343 -26.29 -3.20 1.94
CA ARG A 343 -26.98 -2.46 3.03
C ARG A 343 -26.32 -2.61 4.40
N HIS A 344 -25.41 -3.56 4.55
CA HIS A 344 -24.79 -3.88 5.84
C HIS A 344 -23.29 -4.00 5.69
N PHE A 345 -22.55 -3.57 6.73
CA PHE A 345 -21.10 -3.75 6.82
C PHE A 345 -20.79 -5.20 7.23
N GLU A 346 -20.80 -6.10 6.28
CA GLU A 346 -20.62 -7.54 6.49
C GLU A 346 -19.50 -8.16 5.64
N ALA A 347 -19.08 -7.46 4.58
CA ALA A 347 -18.06 -7.90 3.65
C ALA A 347 -17.41 -6.72 2.94
N ASP A 348 -16.28 -6.99 2.27
CA ASP A 348 -15.61 -6.08 1.36
C ASP A 348 -16.13 -6.30 -0.08
N TYR A 349 -16.43 -5.21 -0.79
CA TYR A 349 -16.88 -5.21 -2.18
C TYR A 349 -16.05 -4.21 -2.97
N GLU A 350 -15.25 -4.70 -3.91
CA GLU A 350 -14.36 -3.91 -4.75
C GLU A 350 -14.76 -4.05 -6.21
N TYR A 351 -15.04 -2.93 -6.85
CA TYR A 351 -15.27 -2.91 -8.29
C TYR A 351 -13.99 -3.31 -9.03
N ILE A 352 -14.13 -4.19 -10.01
CA ILE A 352 -13.02 -4.65 -10.85
C ILE A 352 -13.14 -4.09 -12.26
N THR A 353 -14.30 -4.30 -12.92
CA THR A 353 -14.52 -3.86 -14.29
C THR A 353 -15.98 -4.01 -14.71
N ASN A 354 -16.33 -3.39 -15.82
CA ASN A 354 -17.52 -3.73 -16.59
C ASN A 354 -17.25 -3.64 -18.10
N ASN A 355 -18.21 -3.98 -18.93
CA ASN A 355 -18.09 -3.79 -20.37
C ASN A 355 -17.98 -2.29 -20.70
N LEU A 356 -17.17 -1.94 -21.70
CA LEU A 356 -16.96 -0.55 -22.14
C LEU A 356 -18.18 0.10 -22.78
N SER A 357 -19.19 -0.70 -23.18
CA SER A 357 -20.44 -0.17 -23.71
C SER A 357 -21.22 0.55 -22.60
N GLU A 358 -21.63 1.79 -22.84
CA GLU A 358 -22.47 2.57 -21.95
C GLU A 358 -23.85 1.94 -21.67
N ASN A 359 -24.26 0.97 -22.48
CA ASN A 359 -25.50 0.22 -22.26
C ASN A 359 -25.32 -0.96 -21.30
N SER A 360 -24.08 -1.33 -20.97
CA SER A 360 -23.81 -2.40 -20.02
C SER A 360 -24.12 -1.95 -18.60
N SER A 361 -24.87 -2.78 -17.88
CA SER A 361 -25.16 -2.61 -16.45
C SER A 361 -24.49 -3.67 -15.59
N VAL A 362 -23.83 -4.65 -16.19
CA VAL A 362 -23.20 -5.75 -15.47
C VAL A 362 -21.78 -5.37 -15.08
N CYS A 363 -21.51 -5.38 -13.79
CA CYS A 363 -20.19 -5.07 -13.20
C CYS A 363 -19.63 -6.30 -12.49
N ILE A 364 -18.31 -6.47 -12.56
CA ILE A 364 -17.56 -7.50 -11.82
C ILE A 364 -17.02 -6.87 -10.55
N PHE A 365 -17.21 -7.57 -9.42
CA PHE A 365 -16.72 -7.18 -8.11
C PHE A 365 -15.90 -8.30 -7.49
N ARG A 366 -14.89 -7.94 -6.70
CA ARG A 366 -14.21 -8.84 -5.77
C ARG A 366 -14.85 -8.68 -4.40
N THR A 367 -15.14 -9.81 -3.74
CA THR A 367 -15.77 -9.80 -2.42
C THR A 367 -15.35 -10.98 -1.58
N ASN A 368 -15.35 -10.80 -0.25
CA ASN A 368 -15.23 -11.88 0.72
C ASN A 368 -16.58 -12.31 1.33
N LYS A 369 -17.70 -11.88 0.74
CA LYS A 369 -19.04 -12.32 1.17
C LYS A 369 -19.17 -13.84 1.03
N ASN A 370 -19.33 -14.53 2.17
CA ASN A 370 -19.33 -15.99 2.26
C ASN A 370 -18.16 -16.66 1.50
N ALA A 371 -16.98 -16.01 1.52
CA ALA A 371 -15.77 -16.45 0.81
C ALA A 371 -14.53 -15.80 1.47
N PRO A 372 -14.04 -16.31 2.65
CA PRO A 372 -12.91 -15.71 3.35
C PRO A 372 -11.65 -15.49 2.52
N ASN A 373 -11.42 -16.32 1.49
CA ASN A 373 -10.30 -16.21 0.55
C ASN A 373 -10.66 -15.36 -0.68
N TYR A 374 -11.80 -14.68 -0.68
CA TYR A 374 -12.34 -13.87 -1.77
C TYR A 374 -12.74 -14.65 -3.03
N LYS A 375 -13.66 -14.07 -3.77
CA LYS A 375 -14.19 -14.54 -5.06
C LYS A 375 -14.50 -13.36 -5.96
N LEU A 376 -14.71 -13.60 -7.26
CA LEU A 376 -15.28 -12.61 -8.18
C LEU A 376 -16.75 -12.93 -8.46
N ILE A 377 -17.57 -11.88 -8.43
CA ILE A 377 -19.00 -11.96 -8.71
C ILE A 377 -19.39 -10.93 -9.76
N LYS A 378 -20.50 -11.20 -10.48
CA LYS A 378 -21.20 -10.23 -11.34
C LYS A 378 -22.43 -9.70 -10.62
N ILE A 379 -22.66 -8.40 -10.74
CA ILE A 379 -23.87 -7.71 -10.28
C ILE A 379 -24.42 -6.92 -11.46
N ASP A 380 -25.68 -7.19 -11.84
CA ASP A 380 -26.40 -6.35 -12.77
C ASP A 380 -27.02 -5.16 -12.03
N LEU A 381 -26.54 -3.95 -12.31
CA LEU A 381 -27.01 -2.72 -11.67
C LEU A 381 -28.47 -2.36 -12.04
N ASN A 382 -29.06 -2.95 -13.08
CA ASN A 382 -30.48 -2.87 -13.34
C ASN A 382 -31.32 -3.80 -12.46
N ASN A 383 -30.72 -4.87 -11.92
CA ASN A 383 -31.34 -5.84 -11.03
C ASN A 383 -30.39 -6.26 -9.92
N PRO A 384 -30.03 -5.33 -8.99
CA PRO A 384 -28.90 -5.51 -8.09
C PRO A 384 -29.17 -6.35 -6.84
N ALA A 385 -30.34 -7.00 -6.73
CA ALA A 385 -30.69 -7.83 -5.59
C ALA A 385 -29.72 -9.03 -5.47
N GLU A 386 -29.36 -9.39 -4.22
CA GLU A 386 -28.30 -10.38 -3.93
C GLU A 386 -28.57 -11.75 -4.54
N GLU A 387 -29.84 -12.14 -4.61
CA GLU A 387 -30.27 -13.41 -5.22
C GLU A 387 -29.96 -13.52 -6.73
N ASN A 388 -29.65 -12.39 -7.39
CA ASN A 388 -29.32 -12.33 -8.82
C ASN A 388 -27.81 -12.27 -9.08
N TRP A 389 -26.99 -12.30 -8.02
CA TRP A 389 -25.54 -12.23 -8.18
C TRP A 389 -24.98 -13.55 -8.70
N GLU A 390 -24.11 -13.48 -9.69
CA GLU A 390 -23.46 -14.63 -10.30
C GLU A 390 -21.99 -14.72 -9.88
N THR A 391 -21.52 -15.93 -9.57
CA THR A 391 -20.10 -16.15 -9.33
C THR A 391 -19.34 -16.28 -10.65
N VAL A 392 -18.30 -15.48 -10.83
CA VAL A 392 -17.39 -15.51 -12.00
C VAL A 392 -16.20 -16.40 -11.73
N ILE A 393 -15.48 -16.13 -10.63
CA ILE A 393 -14.39 -16.96 -10.16
C ILE A 393 -14.72 -17.35 -8.72
N PRO A 394 -14.91 -18.64 -8.43
CA PRO A 394 -15.24 -19.10 -7.09
C PRO A 394 -14.07 -18.91 -6.12
N GLU A 395 -14.38 -18.93 -4.83
CA GLU A 395 -13.36 -18.95 -3.78
C GLU A 395 -12.41 -20.14 -3.97
N HIS A 396 -11.11 -19.89 -3.90
CA HIS A 396 -10.13 -20.97 -3.86
C HIS A 396 -10.01 -21.52 -2.42
N PRO A 397 -9.97 -22.84 -2.20
CA PRO A 397 -10.02 -23.44 -0.85
C PRO A 397 -8.85 -23.03 0.05
N THR A 398 -7.70 -22.69 -0.51
CA THR A 398 -6.46 -22.37 0.23
C THR A 398 -5.84 -21.04 -0.16
N ASP A 399 -5.95 -20.61 -1.42
CA ASP A 399 -5.29 -19.42 -1.93
C ASP A 399 -6.17 -18.21 -1.75
N VAL A 400 -5.60 -17.12 -1.29
CA VAL A 400 -6.32 -15.86 -1.14
C VAL A 400 -6.27 -15.08 -2.44
N LEU A 401 -7.43 -14.76 -3.04
CA LEU A 401 -7.53 -13.86 -4.16
C LEU A 401 -7.22 -12.43 -3.68
N ASP A 402 -6.00 -11.95 -3.92
CA ASP A 402 -5.50 -10.67 -3.43
C ASP A 402 -6.04 -9.48 -4.25
N TRP A 403 -6.00 -9.60 -5.60
CA TRP A 403 -6.56 -8.61 -6.51
C TRP A 403 -6.84 -9.23 -7.88
N ALA A 404 -7.68 -8.52 -8.65
CA ALA A 404 -7.92 -8.77 -10.07
C ALA A 404 -7.90 -7.45 -10.83
N THR A 405 -7.48 -7.48 -12.10
CA THR A 405 -7.41 -6.29 -12.96
C THR A 405 -7.74 -6.65 -14.40
N PRO A 406 -8.59 -5.87 -15.08
CA PRO A 406 -8.90 -6.12 -16.48
C PRO A 406 -7.74 -5.72 -17.40
N VAL A 407 -7.51 -6.53 -18.44
CA VAL A 407 -6.55 -6.28 -19.52
C VAL A 407 -7.13 -6.77 -20.84
N ASP A 408 -6.65 -6.22 -21.95
CA ASP A 408 -6.91 -6.70 -23.32
C ASP A 408 -8.40 -7.05 -23.56
N ASN A 409 -9.26 -6.09 -23.22
CA ASN A 409 -10.73 -6.09 -23.38
C ASN A 409 -11.50 -7.14 -22.55
N ASP A 410 -11.28 -8.41 -22.80
CA ASP A 410 -12.07 -9.53 -22.28
C ASP A 410 -11.31 -10.42 -21.29
N LYS A 411 -10.16 -9.96 -20.81
CA LYS A 411 -9.30 -10.75 -19.92
C LYS A 411 -9.17 -10.11 -18.55
N LEU A 412 -8.98 -10.96 -17.56
CA LEU A 412 -8.69 -10.60 -16.17
C LEU A 412 -7.33 -11.20 -15.77
N VAL A 413 -6.42 -10.37 -15.31
CA VAL A 413 -5.26 -10.83 -14.56
C VAL A 413 -5.67 -10.96 -13.11
N VAL A 414 -5.49 -12.16 -12.56
CA VAL A 414 -5.89 -12.50 -11.19
C VAL A 414 -4.65 -12.91 -10.41
N HIS A 415 -4.45 -12.26 -9.28
CA HIS A 415 -3.34 -12.53 -8.38
C HIS A 415 -3.83 -13.23 -7.11
N TYR A 416 -3.19 -14.35 -6.83
CA TYR A 416 -3.41 -15.08 -5.57
C TYR A 416 -2.16 -15.04 -4.70
N VAL A 417 -2.39 -15.10 -3.40
CA VAL A 417 -1.35 -15.41 -2.42
C VAL A 417 -1.54 -16.86 -1.97
N ARG A 418 -0.57 -17.72 -2.36
CA ARG A 418 -0.50 -19.13 -1.98
C ARG A 418 0.69 -19.36 -1.08
N ASP A 419 0.48 -19.79 0.14
CA ASP A 419 1.56 -20.09 1.08
C ASP A 419 2.62 -18.96 1.14
N VAL A 420 2.16 -17.69 1.18
CA VAL A 420 3.03 -16.48 1.22
C VAL A 420 3.82 -16.21 -0.09
N LYS A 421 3.45 -16.83 -1.20
CA LYS A 421 4.01 -16.55 -2.54
C LYS A 421 2.94 -16.01 -3.47
N SER A 422 3.36 -15.23 -4.44
CA SER A 422 2.50 -14.80 -5.54
C SER A 422 2.23 -15.93 -6.53
N VAL A 423 0.98 -16.02 -6.97
CA VAL A 423 0.54 -16.82 -8.13
C VAL A 423 -0.22 -15.88 -9.06
N LEU A 424 0.19 -15.78 -10.31
CA LEU A 424 -0.41 -14.90 -11.31
C LEU A 424 -1.11 -15.72 -12.37
N GLN A 425 -2.38 -15.43 -12.61
CA GLN A 425 -3.22 -16.14 -13.56
C GLN A 425 -3.87 -15.16 -14.54
N LEU A 426 -4.10 -15.62 -15.75
CA LEU A 426 -4.91 -14.94 -16.76
C LEU A 426 -6.21 -15.71 -16.93
N HIS A 427 -7.34 -15.02 -16.79
CA HIS A 427 -8.68 -15.55 -17.01
C HIS A 427 -9.41 -14.78 -18.10
N SER A 428 -10.45 -15.37 -18.68
CA SER A 428 -11.46 -14.61 -19.41
C SER A 428 -12.33 -13.80 -18.44
N ASP A 429 -13.08 -12.83 -18.94
CA ASP A 429 -14.06 -12.08 -18.13
C ASP A 429 -15.27 -12.93 -17.71
N SER A 430 -15.43 -14.15 -18.28
CA SER A 430 -16.38 -15.18 -17.84
C SER A 430 -15.81 -16.11 -16.75
N GLY A 431 -14.53 -15.96 -16.36
CA GLY A 431 -13.89 -16.71 -15.28
C GLY A 431 -13.11 -17.94 -15.71
N GLU A 432 -13.04 -18.25 -17.02
CA GLU A 432 -12.25 -19.38 -17.53
C GLU A 432 -10.75 -19.11 -17.33
N LEU A 433 -10.01 -20.06 -16.75
CA LEU A 433 -8.55 -20.00 -16.63
C LEU A 433 -7.89 -20.20 -18.00
N LEU A 434 -7.24 -19.16 -18.51
CA LEU A 434 -6.55 -19.17 -19.81
C LEU A 434 -5.07 -19.54 -19.69
N GLN A 435 -4.40 -19.04 -18.64
CA GLN A 435 -2.95 -19.27 -18.44
C GLN A 435 -2.55 -19.05 -16.99
N VAL A 436 -1.58 -19.81 -16.50
CA VAL A 436 -0.83 -19.53 -15.27
C VAL A 436 0.56 -19.04 -15.68
N PHE A 437 0.98 -17.90 -15.15
CA PHE A 437 2.35 -17.41 -15.35
C PHE A 437 3.29 -18.09 -14.37
N ASP A 438 4.39 -18.61 -14.87
CA ASP A 438 5.42 -19.24 -14.04
C ASP A 438 6.21 -18.17 -13.28
N LEU A 439 6.22 -18.26 -11.96
CA LEU A 439 6.90 -17.35 -11.05
C LEU A 439 7.78 -18.14 -10.09
N ASP A 440 8.97 -17.64 -9.86
CA ASP A 440 9.84 -18.12 -8.78
C ASP A 440 9.25 -17.83 -7.38
N VAL A 441 9.96 -18.27 -6.34
CA VAL A 441 9.62 -17.93 -4.94
C VAL A 441 9.80 -16.44 -4.72
N GLY A 442 8.69 -15.71 -4.63
CA GLY A 442 8.71 -14.26 -4.46
C GLY A 442 7.32 -13.65 -4.48
N SER A 443 7.28 -12.35 -4.65
CA SER A 443 6.06 -11.56 -4.62
C SER A 443 5.96 -10.61 -5.80
N ILE A 444 4.75 -10.42 -6.33
CA ILE A 444 4.44 -9.31 -7.22
C ILE A 444 4.17 -8.08 -6.37
N VAL A 445 5.00 -7.06 -6.56
CA VAL A 445 4.96 -5.81 -5.78
C VAL A 445 4.46 -4.61 -6.58
N GLY A 446 4.25 -4.80 -7.88
CA GLY A 446 3.71 -3.79 -8.78
C GLY A 446 3.10 -4.42 -10.01
N PHE A 447 2.05 -3.80 -10.50
CA PHE A 447 1.33 -4.22 -11.71
C PHE A 447 0.86 -2.99 -12.48
N SER A 448 0.86 -3.08 -13.80
CA SER A 448 0.18 -2.12 -14.66
C SER A 448 -0.41 -2.82 -15.88
N GLY A 449 -1.61 -2.42 -16.22
CA GLY A 449 -2.41 -2.88 -17.32
C GLY A 449 -3.79 -2.24 -17.22
N LYS A 450 -4.48 -2.11 -18.33
CA LYS A 450 -5.86 -1.60 -18.40
C LYS A 450 -6.68 -2.40 -19.39
N LYS A 451 -7.98 -2.36 -19.23
CA LYS A 451 -8.94 -3.06 -20.10
C LYS A 451 -8.70 -2.80 -21.59
N GLN A 452 -8.40 -1.56 -21.97
CA GLN A 452 -8.18 -1.17 -23.37
C GLN A 452 -6.73 -1.40 -23.86
N GLN A 453 -5.84 -1.92 -23.00
CA GLN A 453 -4.42 -2.11 -23.34
C GLN A 453 -4.13 -3.58 -23.59
N SER A 454 -3.49 -3.88 -24.73
CA SER A 454 -3.06 -5.23 -25.11
C SER A 454 -1.67 -5.58 -24.57
N GLU A 455 -1.29 -4.97 -23.44
CA GLU A 455 -0.03 -5.23 -22.77
C GLU A 455 -0.18 -5.05 -21.26
N MET A 456 0.66 -5.71 -20.49
CA MET A 456 0.80 -5.51 -19.07
C MET A 456 2.26 -5.57 -18.63
N PHE A 457 2.52 -4.94 -17.47
CA PHE A 457 3.79 -5.10 -16.77
C PHE A 457 3.52 -5.58 -15.35
N TYR A 458 4.43 -6.40 -14.85
CA TYR A 458 4.44 -6.74 -13.44
C TYR A 458 5.85 -6.70 -12.87
N HIS A 459 5.97 -6.23 -11.63
CA HIS A 459 7.23 -6.10 -10.91
C HIS A 459 7.32 -7.23 -9.89
N PHE A 460 8.27 -8.13 -10.11
CA PHE A 460 8.53 -9.27 -9.25
C PHE A 460 9.73 -9.01 -8.36
N MET A 461 9.61 -9.32 -7.08
CA MET A 461 10.67 -9.27 -6.07
C MET A 461 10.83 -10.61 -5.37
N SER A 462 12.06 -10.91 -4.99
CA SER A 462 12.37 -12.09 -4.18
C SER A 462 13.47 -11.78 -3.16
N PHE A 463 13.88 -12.78 -2.39
CA PHE A 463 15.04 -12.65 -1.50
C PHE A 463 16.36 -12.45 -2.25
N LEU A 464 16.39 -12.78 -3.55
CA LEU A 464 17.60 -12.78 -4.38
C LEU A 464 17.62 -11.65 -5.39
N THR A 465 16.52 -10.94 -5.58
CA THR A 465 16.45 -9.79 -6.48
C THR A 465 15.59 -8.67 -5.89
N PRO A 466 16.06 -7.42 -5.90
CA PRO A 466 15.28 -6.27 -5.48
C PRO A 466 14.18 -5.90 -6.47
N GLY A 467 14.22 -6.43 -7.71
CA GLY A 467 13.15 -6.24 -8.65
C GLY A 467 13.50 -6.61 -10.08
N ILE A 468 12.59 -7.39 -10.69
CA ILE A 468 12.55 -7.65 -12.12
C ILE A 468 11.20 -7.19 -12.63
N ILE A 469 11.19 -6.32 -13.62
CA ILE A 469 9.98 -5.87 -14.30
C ILE A 469 9.82 -6.69 -15.55
N TYR A 470 8.71 -7.39 -15.64
CA TYR A 470 8.34 -8.19 -16.81
C TYR A 470 7.31 -7.46 -17.66
N HIS A 471 7.39 -7.63 -18.97
CA HIS A 471 6.43 -7.17 -19.96
C HIS A 471 5.74 -8.37 -20.59
N VAL A 472 4.43 -8.30 -20.79
CA VAL A 472 3.62 -9.26 -21.50
C VAL A 472 2.84 -8.54 -22.59
N ASP A 473 3.03 -8.94 -23.85
CA ASP A 473 2.28 -8.46 -25.01
C ASP A 473 1.19 -9.47 -25.39
N PHE A 474 -0.07 -9.08 -25.29
CA PHE A 474 -1.24 -9.91 -25.63
C PHE A 474 -1.50 -9.99 -27.15
N LYS A 475 -0.78 -9.23 -27.98
CA LYS A 475 -0.81 -9.37 -29.45
C LYS A 475 0.04 -10.55 -29.93
N GLY A 476 0.92 -11.07 -29.08
CA GLY A 476 1.78 -12.19 -29.37
C GLY A 476 1.04 -13.54 -29.39
N PRO A 477 1.75 -14.62 -29.74
CA PRO A 477 1.19 -15.98 -29.75
C PRO A 477 0.93 -16.49 -28.32
N LYS A 478 -0.10 -17.34 -28.18
CA LYS A 478 -0.38 -18.07 -26.93
C LYS A 478 0.52 -19.32 -26.83
N PRO A 479 0.95 -19.75 -25.63
CA PRO A 479 0.81 -19.02 -24.36
C PRO A 479 1.67 -17.76 -24.34
N TYR A 480 1.13 -16.67 -23.74
CA TYR A 480 1.84 -15.40 -23.65
C TYR A 480 3.08 -15.53 -22.78
N LYS A 481 4.24 -15.13 -23.31
CA LYS A 481 5.53 -15.25 -22.63
C LYS A 481 5.94 -13.91 -22.02
N PRO A 482 6.15 -13.82 -20.70
CA PRO A 482 6.77 -12.65 -20.10
C PRO A 482 8.20 -12.47 -20.62
N THR A 483 8.55 -11.25 -20.96
CA THR A 483 9.91 -10.84 -21.30
C THR A 483 10.45 -9.91 -20.23
N VAL A 484 11.73 -10.02 -19.89
CA VAL A 484 12.36 -9.09 -18.95
C VAL A 484 12.43 -7.71 -19.60
N PHE A 485 11.70 -6.75 -19.05
CA PHE A 485 11.75 -5.35 -19.47
C PHE A 485 12.90 -4.60 -18.76
N ARG A 486 13.06 -4.84 -17.46
CA ARG A 486 14.12 -4.26 -16.65
C ARG A 486 14.44 -5.11 -15.45
N GLU A 487 15.72 -5.26 -15.16
CA GLU A 487 16.20 -5.91 -13.95
C GLU A 487 17.08 -4.94 -13.17
N VAL A 488 16.95 -4.96 -11.84
CA VAL A 488 17.75 -4.12 -10.94
C VAL A 488 18.95 -4.93 -10.46
N GLU A 489 20.15 -4.48 -10.79
CA GLU A 489 21.39 -5.07 -10.33
C GLU A 489 21.86 -4.42 -9.02
N VAL A 490 22.31 -5.25 -8.08
CA VAL A 490 22.91 -4.81 -6.80
C VAL A 490 24.41 -5.03 -6.87
N LYS A 491 25.18 -3.96 -6.73
CA LYS A 491 26.65 -4.03 -6.76
C LYS A 491 27.20 -4.98 -5.68
N GLY A 492 28.06 -5.89 -6.09
CA GLY A 492 28.75 -6.81 -5.18
C GLY A 492 27.88 -7.99 -4.69
N PHE A 493 26.71 -8.20 -5.30
CA PHE A 493 25.86 -9.35 -5.05
C PHE A 493 25.56 -10.09 -6.36
N ASP A 494 25.90 -11.37 -6.40
CA ASP A 494 25.62 -12.28 -7.53
C ASP A 494 24.55 -13.29 -7.09
N ALA A 495 23.30 -13.03 -7.48
CA ALA A 495 22.15 -13.86 -7.14
C ALA A 495 22.29 -15.31 -7.65
N SER A 496 23.06 -15.54 -8.71
CA SER A 496 23.25 -16.87 -9.31
C SER A 496 23.95 -17.86 -8.38
N GLN A 497 24.70 -17.36 -7.38
CA GLN A 497 25.37 -18.17 -6.36
C GLN A 497 24.45 -18.64 -5.22
N TYR A 498 23.25 -18.12 -5.15
CA TYR A 498 22.31 -18.36 -4.06
C TYR A 498 21.06 -19.10 -4.55
N GLU A 499 20.34 -19.67 -3.61
CA GLU A 499 19.02 -20.28 -3.82
C GLU A 499 18.08 -19.87 -2.69
N ALA A 500 16.80 -19.69 -3.02
CA ALA A 500 15.72 -19.53 -2.07
C ALA A 500 14.76 -20.71 -2.21
N LYS A 501 14.48 -21.39 -1.09
CA LYS A 501 13.56 -22.53 -1.06
C LYS A 501 12.47 -22.32 -0.04
N GLN A 502 11.26 -22.69 -0.38
CA GLN A 502 10.17 -22.79 0.55
C GLN A 502 10.07 -24.21 1.10
N ILE A 503 10.01 -24.33 2.40
CA ILE A 503 9.74 -25.58 3.10
C ILE A 503 8.60 -25.37 4.10
N PHE A 504 8.05 -26.48 4.62
CA PHE A 504 6.99 -26.44 5.62
C PHE A 504 7.41 -27.21 6.87
N TYR A 505 7.13 -26.63 8.01
CA TYR A 505 7.22 -27.33 9.28
C TYR A 505 5.86 -27.36 9.99
N SER A 506 5.68 -28.30 10.92
CA SER A 506 4.44 -28.38 11.68
C SER A 506 4.52 -27.60 12.97
N SER A 507 3.53 -26.76 13.23
CA SER A 507 3.29 -26.13 14.52
C SER A 507 2.83 -27.16 15.55
N LYS A 508 2.74 -26.78 16.83
CA LYS A 508 2.29 -27.66 17.93
C LYS A 508 0.89 -28.23 17.72
N ASP A 509 0.03 -27.50 17.04
CA ASP A 509 -1.34 -27.89 16.68
C ASP A 509 -1.45 -28.65 15.34
N GLY A 510 -0.32 -28.97 14.71
CA GLY A 510 -0.25 -29.64 13.42
C GLY A 510 -0.34 -28.71 12.20
N THR A 511 -0.59 -27.43 12.39
CA THR A 511 -0.65 -26.45 11.28
C THR A 511 0.65 -26.41 10.50
N LYS A 512 0.58 -26.50 9.18
CA LYS A 512 1.74 -26.37 8.29
C LYS A 512 2.09 -24.90 8.13
N VAL A 513 3.30 -24.56 8.56
CA VAL A 513 3.81 -23.19 8.52
C VAL A 513 4.86 -23.10 7.42
N PRO A 514 4.68 -22.22 6.41
CA PRO A 514 5.69 -22.01 5.36
C PRO A 514 6.92 -21.28 5.95
N MET A 515 8.10 -21.72 5.53
CA MET A 515 9.38 -21.13 5.90
C MET A 515 10.24 -21.02 4.65
N PHE A 516 10.93 -19.87 4.49
CA PHE A 516 11.88 -19.68 3.42
C PHE A 516 13.30 -19.87 3.92
N ILE A 517 14.10 -20.60 3.14
CA ILE A 517 15.53 -20.81 3.38
C ILE A 517 16.29 -20.18 2.21
N VAL A 518 17.15 -19.21 2.55
CA VAL A 518 18.06 -18.58 1.59
C VAL A 518 19.47 -18.99 1.93
N SER A 519 20.20 -19.54 0.96
CA SER A 519 21.57 -20.02 1.18
C SER A 519 22.41 -19.97 -0.09
N LYS A 520 23.73 -20.01 0.04
CA LYS A 520 24.59 -20.31 -1.11
C LYS A 520 24.27 -21.69 -1.66
N LYS A 521 24.31 -21.84 -2.97
CA LYS A 521 24.15 -23.16 -3.63
C LYS A 521 25.24 -24.10 -3.15
N GLY A 522 24.86 -25.33 -2.83
CA GLY A 522 25.80 -26.38 -2.39
C GLY A 522 26.30 -26.23 -0.93
N LEU A 523 25.73 -25.33 -0.13
CA LEU A 523 26.10 -25.20 1.28
C LEU A 523 25.80 -26.51 2.03
N PRO A 524 26.75 -27.09 2.82
CA PRO A 524 26.49 -28.26 3.65
C PRO A 524 25.39 -27.98 4.69
N ARG A 525 24.49 -28.97 4.86
CA ARG A 525 23.40 -28.88 5.86
C ARG A 525 23.67 -29.80 7.04
N ASP A 526 24.89 -29.81 7.54
CA ASP A 526 25.39 -30.66 8.61
C ASP A 526 25.48 -29.93 9.97
N GLY A 527 24.97 -28.71 10.05
CA GLY A 527 25.03 -27.87 11.25
C GLY A 527 26.34 -27.10 11.43
N SER A 528 27.28 -27.20 10.49
CA SER A 528 28.55 -26.44 10.53
C SER A 528 28.39 -24.99 10.06
N SER A 529 27.30 -24.69 9.34
CA SER A 529 27.04 -23.36 8.77
C SER A 529 26.33 -22.46 9.77
N PHE A 530 26.65 -21.16 9.72
CA PHE A 530 25.97 -20.15 10.54
C PHE A 530 24.54 -19.91 10.01
N ILE A 531 23.56 -19.84 10.93
CA ILE A 531 22.17 -19.53 10.59
C ILE A 531 21.81 -18.19 11.20
N GLN A 532 21.41 -17.23 10.36
CA GLN A 532 20.74 -16.01 10.83
C GLN A 532 19.23 -16.20 10.73
N ARG A 533 18.54 -16.08 11.86
CA ARG A 533 17.07 -16.11 11.91
C ARG A 533 16.53 -14.68 11.84
N SER A 534 15.78 -14.36 10.77
CA SER A 534 15.03 -13.11 10.70
C SER A 534 13.61 -13.32 11.24
N VAL A 535 13.15 -12.44 12.12
CA VAL A 535 11.83 -12.53 12.78
C VAL A 535 10.72 -11.96 11.90
N CYS A 536 11.04 -11.32 10.78
CA CYS A 536 10.04 -10.87 9.82
C CYS A 536 9.67 -12.01 8.88
N MET A 537 8.53 -12.63 9.13
CA MET A 537 7.92 -13.67 8.30
C MET A 537 8.86 -14.83 7.92
N TYR A 538 9.26 -15.62 8.94
CA TYR A 538 9.80 -16.98 8.77
C TYR A 538 10.89 -17.16 7.69
N VAL A 539 11.85 -16.26 7.63
CA VAL A 539 13.03 -16.37 6.76
C VAL A 539 14.20 -16.89 7.57
N CYS A 540 14.74 -18.05 7.20
CA CYS A 540 16.04 -18.49 7.68
C CYS A 540 17.09 -18.19 6.59
N VAL A 541 18.04 -17.31 6.88
CA VAL A 541 19.17 -17.03 6.00
C VAL A 541 20.37 -17.82 6.50
N TYR A 542 20.93 -18.67 5.64
CA TYR A 542 22.23 -19.30 5.89
C TYR A 542 23.30 -18.41 5.25
N VAL A 543 24.21 -17.88 6.07
CA VAL A 543 25.35 -17.06 5.64
C VAL A 543 26.59 -17.89 5.51
#